data_fdea4c0348e4b9630a8ed997baac4f0e
#
_entry.id   fdea4c0348e4b9630a8ed997baac4f0e
#
_cell.length_a   1.000
_cell.length_b   1.000
_cell.length_c   1.000
_cell.angle_alpha   90.00
_cell.angle_beta   90.00
_cell.angle_gamma   90.00
#
_symmetry.space_group_name_H-M   'P 1'
#
loop_
_entity.id
_entity.type
_entity.pdbx_description
1 polymer ?
#
loop_
_entity_poly.entity_id
_entity_poly.type
_entity_poly.pdbx_seq_one_letter_code
_entity_poly.pdbx_strand_id
1 'polypeptide(L)'
;MCIRDRLYAYSSGGGNNGSAFAGFNANTPFLNVSIGLVMLGARFIPLVTMLLIAGSMAKKKKVAVTAGTLSTSNGMFVFLLIFVVLLVGALSFFPALSLGPIAEYFQMIG
;
A
#
# COMPACT_ATOMS: atom_id res chain seq x y z
N MET A 1 -10.62 7.04 -24.70
CA MET A 1 -9.92 6.83 -23.42
C MET A 1 -9.67 8.19 -22.78
N CYS A 2 -10.27 8.49 -21.66
CA CYS A 2 -10.14 9.78 -21.00
C CYS A 2 -8.89 9.83 -20.09
N ILE A 3 -8.56 11.03 -19.59
CA ILE A 3 -7.40 11.21 -18.69
C ILE A 3 -7.56 10.37 -17.43
N ARG A 4 -8.77 10.26 -16.90
CA ARG A 4 -9.10 9.44 -15.71
C ARG A 4 -8.82 7.95 -15.94
N ASP A 5 -9.12 7.43 -17.14
CA ASP A 5 -8.87 6.03 -17.47
C ASP A 5 -7.36 5.72 -17.49
N ARG A 6 -6.58 6.65 -18.03
CA ARG A 6 -5.11 6.53 -18.04
C ARG A 6 -4.54 6.58 -16.63
N LEU A 7 -5.00 7.53 -15.81
CA LEU A 7 -4.59 7.62 -14.41
C LEU A 7 -4.90 6.33 -13.66
N TYR A 8 -6.09 5.77 -13.87
CA TYR A 8 -6.47 4.48 -13.29
C TYR A 8 -5.52 3.36 -13.73
N ALA A 9 -5.21 3.26 -15.03
CA ALA A 9 -4.32 2.24 -15.57
C ALA A 9 -2.92 2.29 -14.94
N TYR A 10 -2.34 3.48 -14.86
CA TYR A 10 -1.01 3.67 -14.26
C TYR A 10 -1.02 3.47 -12.75
N SER A 11 -2.07 3.87 -12.05
CA SER A 11 -2.23 3.62 -10.61
C SER A 11 -2.36 2.14 -10.31
N SER A 12 -3.13 1.40 -11.12
CA SER A 12 -3.27 -0.05 -11.02
C SER A 12 -1.95 -0.76 -11.35
N GLY A 13 -1.24 -0.30 -12.38
CA GLY A 13 0.09 -0.80 -12.72
C GLY A 13 1.09 -0.55 -11.60
N GLY A 14 1.13 0.66 -11.03
CA GLY A 14 1.99 1.03 -9.91
C GLY A 14 1.68 0.26 -8.63
N GLY A 15 0.39 0.03 -8.35
CA GLY A 15 -0.06 -0.83 -7.24
C GLY A 15 0.20 -2.32 -7.44
N ASN A 16 0.59 -2.73 -8.66
CA ASN A 16 0.82 -4.13 -9.06
C ASN A 16 -0.38 -5.06 -8.79
N ASN A 17 -1.60 -4.52 -8.83
CA ASN A 17 -2.83 -5.27 -8.58
C ASN A 17 -3.55 -5.72 -9.85
N GLY A 18 -3.26 -5.11 -11.01
CA GLY A 18 -3.83 -5.48 -12.30
C GLY A 18 -5.34 -5.30 -12.40
N SER A 19 -5.94 -4.42 -11.59
CA SER A 19 -7.37 -4.16 -11.65
C SER A 19 -7.74 -3.50 -12.99
N ALA A 20 -8.91 -3.84 -13.51
CA ALA A 20 -9.46 -3.27 -14.73
C ALA A 20 -10.97 -3.09 -14.58
N PHE A 21 -11.55 -2.20 -15.38
CA PHE A 21 -13.00 -2.00 -15.45
C PHE A 21 -13.54 -2.32 -16.86
N ALA A 22 -14.83 -2.57 -16.95
CA ALA A 22 -15.47 -2.90 -18.21
C ALA A 22 -15.31 -1.75 -19.24
N GLY A 23 -14.93 -2.11 -20.48
CA GLY A 23 -14.66 -1.14 -21.54
C GLY A 23 -13.25 -0.53 -21.54
N PHE A 24 -12.40 -0.90 -20.57
CA PHE A 24 -11.01 -0.48 -20.56
C PHE A 24 -10.18 -1.34 -21.51
N ASN A 25 -9.69 -0.76 -22.61
CA ASN A 25 -8.78 -1.43 -23.52
C ASN A 25 -7.35 -0.95 -23.28
N ALA A 26 -6.58 -1.72 -22.53
CA ALA A 26 -5.16 -1.47 -22.26
C ALA A 26 -4.23 -2.08 -23.31
N ASN A 27 -4.74 -2.91 -24.23
CA ASN A 27 -3.91 -3.64 -25.18
C ASN A 27 -3.48 -2.77 -26.36
N THR A 28 -2.67 -1.77 -26.08
CA THR A 28 -2.00 -0.95 -27.09
C THR A 28 -0.49 -1.03 -26.86
N PRO A 29 0.36 -1.02 -27.93
CA PRO A 29 1.80 -1.15 -27.77
C PRO A 29 2.39 -0.12 -26.80
N PHE A 30 1.90 1.11 -26.84
CA PHE A 30 2.35 2.18 -25.93
C PHE A 30 2.00 1.91 -24.47
N LEU A 31 0.75 1.51 -24.18
CA LEU A 31 0.31 1.21 -22.81
C LEU A 31 0.98 -0.04 -22.27
N ASN A 32 1.15 -1.07 -23.11
CA ASN A 32 1.81 -2.30 -22.70
C ASN A 32 3.25 -2.04 -22.23
N VAL A 33 4.03 -1.27 -23.00
CA VAL A 33 5.41 -0.94 -22.64
C VAL A 33 5.46 0.00 -21.43
N SER A 34 4.68 1.08 -21.45
CA SER A 34 4.72 2.11 -20.40
C SER A 34 4.22 1.60 -19.05
N ILE A 35 3.13 0.83 -19.04
CA ILE A 35 2.61 0.21 -17.81
C ILE A 35 3.61 -0.86 -17.31
N GLY A 36 4.21 -1.64 -18.20
CA GLY A 36 5.24 -2.60 -17.85
C GLY A 36 6.44 -1.95 -17.15
N LEU A 37 6.91 -0.80 -17.64
CA LEU A 37 7.98 -0.03 -16.99
C LEU A 37 7.55 0.53 -15.64
N VAL A 38 6.32 1.00 -15.52
CA VAL A 38 5.77 1.48 -14.23
C VAL A 38 5.69 0.33 -13.22
N MET A 39 5.20 -0.84 -13.62
CA MET A 39 5.14 -2.03 -12.76
C MET A 39 6.52 -2.45 -12.28
N LEU A 40 7.50 -2.48 -13.18
CA LEU A 40 8.90 -2.80 -12.86
C LEU A 40 9.47 -1.79 -11.85
N GLY A 41 9.35 -0.50 -12.14
CA GLY A 41 9.84 0.55 -11.24
C GLY A 41 9.16 0.53 -9.87
N ALA A 42 7.83 0.47 -9.85
CA ALA A 42 7.06 0.44 -8.61
C ALA A 42 7.34 -0.80 -7.74
N ARG A 43 7.78 -1.90 -8.35
CA ARG A 43 8.14 -3.12 -7.61
C ARG A 43 9.58 -3.08 -7.11
N PHE A 44 10.52 -2.75 -7.98
CA PHE A 44 11.94 -2.90 -7.68
C PHE A 44 12.52 -1.71 -6.90
N ILE A 45 12.06 -0.48 -7.12
CA ILE A 45 12.58 0.70 -6.41
C ILE A 45 12.34 0.58 -4.90
N PRO A 46 11.12 0.31 -4.42
CA PRO A 46 10.89 0.11 -2.98
C PRO A 46 11.69 -1.08 -2.42
N LEU A 47 11.78 -2.19 -3.16
CA LEU A 47 12.52 -3.37 -2.72
C LEU A 47 14.00 -3.06 -2.52
N VAL A 48 14.65 -2.41 -3.49
CA VAL A 48 16.05 -2.01 -3.38
C VAL A 48 16.25 -1.00 -2.24
N THR A 49 15.34 -0.03 -2.11
CA THR A 49 15.39 0.96 -1.04
C THR A 49 15.29 0.30 0.34
N MET A 50 14.39 -0.66 0.51
CA MET A 50 14.25 -1.42 1.76
C MET A 50 15.50 -2.22 2.09
N LEU A 51 16.13 -2.85 1.09
CA LEU A 51 17.40 -3.58 1.28
C LEU A 51 18.53 -2.63 1.67
N LEU A 52 18.62 -1.43 1.09
CA LEU A 52 19.60 -0.42 1.44
C LEU A 52 19.40 0.07 2.89
N ILE A 53 18.15 0.30 3.30
CA ILE A 53 17.83 0.67 4.69
C ILE A 53 18.23 -0.46 5.64
N ALA A 54 17.85 -1.70 5.33
CA ALA A 54 18.21 -2.87 6.15
C ALA A 54 19.73 -3.02 6.28
N GLY A 55 20.47 -2.86 5.18
CA GLY A 55 21.94 -2.88 5.19
C GLY A 55 22.56 -1.76 6.01
N SER A 56 21.97 -0.56 5.95
CA SER A 56 22.40 0.57 6.79
C SER A 56 22.13 0.32 8.29
N MET A 57 20.96 -0.25 8.59
CA MET A 57 20.61 -0.59 9.98
C MET A 57 21.47 -1.70 10.54
N ALA A 58 21.84 -2.70 9.74
CA ALA A 58 22.73 -3.79 10.16
C ALA A 58 24.14 -3.31 10.59
N LYS A 59 24.60 -2.19 10.03
CA LYS A 59 25.88 -1.57 10.39
C LYS A 59 25.85 -0.76 11.69
N LYS A 60 24.65 -0.44 12.20
CA LYS A 60 24.52 0.33 13.46
C LYS A 60 24.95 -0.51 14.66
N LYS A 61 25.73 0.11 15.57
CA LYS A 61 26.08 -0.51 16.83
C LYS A 61 24.83 -0.72 17.68
N LYS A 62 24.78 -1.86 18.37
CA LYS A 62 23.71 -2.13 19.34
C LYS A 62 23.79 -1.09 20.47
N VAL A 63 22.68 -0.39 20.69
CA VAL A 63 22.56 0.54 21.82
C VAL A 63 22.29 -0.29 23.09
N ALA A 64 22.94 0.06 24.20
CA ALA A 64 22.70 -0.59 25.48
C ALA A 64 21.23 -0.40 25.90
N VAL A 65 20.65 -1.47 26.46
CA VAL A 65 19.27 -1.43 26.99
C VAL A 65 19.25 -0.49 28.20
N THR A 66 18.49 0.60 28.09
CA THR A 66 18.29 1.57 29.18
C THR A 66 16.89 1.43 29.74
N ALA A 67 16.61 2.05 30.88
CA ALA A 67 15.27 2.02 31.52
C ALA A 67 14.13 2.51 30.64
N GLY A 68 14.43 3.31 29.60
CA GLY A 68 13.45 3.77 28.61
C GLY A 68 13.32 2.88 27.35
N THR A 69 14.05 1.76 27.28
CA THR A 69 13.97 0.87 26.12
C THR A 69 12.75 -0.02 26.21
N LEU A 70 11.88 0.03 25.20
CA LEU A 70 10.71 -0.82 25.12
C LEU A 70 11.15 -2.30 25.00
N SER A 71 10.77 -3.13 25.97
CA SER A 71 11.04 -4.57 25.91
C SER A 71 10.18 -5.23 24.85
N THR A 72 10.79 -5.93 23.89
CA THR A 72 10.10 -6.64 22.80
C THR A 72 9.65 -8.05 23.18
N SER A 73 9.97 -8.51 24.41
CA SER A 73 9.64 -9.86 24.90
C SER A 73 8.49 -9.88 25.91
N ASN A 74 7.87 -8.74 26.20
CA ASN A 74 6.78 -8.63 27.15
C ASN A 74 5.40 -8.78 26.48
N GLY A 75 4.43 -9.32 27.23
CA GLY A 75 3.03 -9.41 26.80
C GLY A 75 2.43 -8.06 26.37
N MET A 76 2.88 -6.95 27.00
CA MET A 76 2.49 -5.60 26.61
C MET A 76 2.94 -5.24 25.18
N PHE A 77 4.12 -5.70 24.77
CA PHE A 77 4.60 -5.50 23.39
C PHE A 77 3.74 -6.27 22.39
N VAL A 78 3.39 -7.51 22.71
CA VAL A 78 2.50 -8.34 21.86
C VAL A 78 1.13 -7.68 21.71
N PHE A 79 0.55 -7.19 22.81
CA PHE A 79 -0.71 -6.45 22.79
C PHE A 79 -0.61 -5.20 21.92
N LEU A 80 0.45 -4.39 22.09
CA LEU A 80 0.69 -3.19 21.29
C LEU A 80 0.81 -3.52 19.80
N LEU A 81 1.55 -4.59 19.46
CA LEU A 81 1.73 -5.03 18.09
C LEU A 81 0.40 -5.41 17.44
N ILE A 82 -0.40 -6.25 18.12
CA ILE A 82 -1.73 -6.65 17.64
C ILE A 82 -2.62 -5.43 17.47
N PHE A 83 -2.64 -4.53 18.45
CA PHE A 83 -3.44 -3.31 18.40
C PHE A 83 -3.06 -2.43 17.21
N VAL A 84 -1.77 -2.21 16.96
CA VAL A 84 -1.29 -1.41 15.81
C VAL A 84 -1.67 -2.06 14.49
N VAL A 85 -1.52 -3.39 14.36
CA VAL A 85 -1.90 -4.12 13.14
C VAL A 85 -3.40 -3.98 12.86
N LEU A 86 -4.24 -4.17 13.88
CA LEU A 86 -5.69 -4.01 13.75
C LEU A 86 -6.08 -2.57 13.42
N LEU A 87 -5.45 -1.59 14.07
CA LEU A 87 -5.72 -0.17 13.85
C LEU A 87 -5.33 0.27 12.43
N VAL A 88 -4.16 -0.13 11.95
CA VAL A 88 -3.73 0.16 10.58
C VAL A 88 -4.62 -0.54 9.56
N GLY A 89 -5.00 -1.80 9.81
CA GLY A 89 -5.95 -2.53 8.98
C GLY A 89 -7.32 -1.84 8.92
N ALA A 90 -7.86 -1.45 10.07
CA ALA A 90 -9.13 -0.73 10.14
C ALA A 90 -9.06 0.62 9.39
N LEU A 91 -8.03 1.42 9.61
CA LEU A 91 -7.86 2.71 8.93
C LEU A 91 -7.67 2.57 7.42
N SER A 92 -7.06 1.47 6.97
CA SER A 92 -6.82 1.22 5.53
C SER A 92 -8.08 0.76 4.80
N PHE A 93 -8.88 -0.12 5.41
CA PHE A 93 -10.01 -0.77 4.73
C PHE A 93 -11.38 -0.18 5.10
N PHE A 94 -11.56 0.28 6.32
CA PHE A 94 -12.85 0.79 6.78
C PHE A 94 -13.39 1.97 5.96
N PRO A 95 -12.59 3.00 5.62
CA PRO A 95 -13.09 4.11 4.80
C PRO A 95 -13.57 3.66 3.41
N ALA A 96 -12.86 2.74 2.77
CA ALA A 96 -13.22 2.22 1.46
C ALA A 96 -14.49 1.36 1.51
N LEU A 97 -14.66 0.53 2.56
CA LEU A 97 -15.81 -0.34 2.75
C LEU A 97 -17.07 0.43 3.16
N SER A 98 -16.94 1.55 3.86
CA SER A 98 -18.08 2.35 4.33
C SER A 98 -18.59 3.36 3.29
N LEU A 99 -17.73 3.83 2.37
CA LEU A 99 -18.10 4.83 1.36
C LEU A 99 -19.19 4.33 0.39
N GLY A 100 -19.13 3.07 -0.02
CA GLY A 100 -20.13 2.47 -0.91
C GLY A 100 -21.54 2.50 -0.31
N PRO A 101 -21.78 1.83 0.82
CA PRO A 101 -23.08 1.81 1.49
C PRO A 101 -23.62 3.21 1.86
N ILE A 102 -22.74 4.14 2.25
CA ILE A 102 -23.14 5.52 2.55
C ILE A 102 -23.61 6.25 1.29
N ALA A 103 -22.87 6.10 0.18
CA ALA A 103 -23.25 6.72 -1.09
C ALA A 103 -24.58 6.15 -1.61
N GLU A 104 -24.78 4.83 -1.54
CA GLU A 104 -26.04 4.17 -1.91
C GLU A 104 -27.21 4.63 -1.04
N TYR A 105 -27.00 4.78 0.26
CA TYR A 105 -28.00 5.30 1.17
C TYR A 105 -28.47 6.71 0.79
N PHE A 106 -27.55 7.61 0.47
CA PHE A 106 -27.90 8.95 0.01
C PHE A 106 -28.58 8.97 -1.35
N GLN A 107 -28.27 8.03 -2.24
CA GLN A 107 -28.96 7.90 -3.52
C GLN A 107 -30.39 7.37 -3.36
N MET A 108 -30.67 6.59 -2.33
CA MET A 108 -32.05 6.08 -2.08
C MET A 108 -32.97 7.13 -1.44
N ILE A 109 -32.41 8.10 -0.73
CA ILE A 109 -33.17 9.14 -0.01
C ILE A 109 -33.34 10.41 -0.86
N GLY A 110 -32.45 10.69 -1.81
CA GLY A 110 -32.50 11.87 -2.69
C GLY A 110 -33.14 11.58 -4.00
#